data_c27f55ce7e642a0a8211671ae0ecd29f
#
_entry.id   c27f55ce7e642a0a8211671ae0ecd29f
#
_cell.length_a   1.000
_cell.length_b   1.000
_cell.length_c   1.000
_cell.angle_alpha   90.00
_cell.angle_beta   90.00
_cell.angle_gamma   90.00
#
_symmetry.space_group_name_H-M   'P 1'
#
loop_
_entity.id
_entity.type
_entity.pdbx_description
1 polymer ?
#
loop_
_entity_poly.entity_id
_entity_poly.type
_entity_poly.pdbx_seq_one_letter_code
_entity_poly.pdbx_strand_id
1 'polypeptide(L)'
;VPCLDVKVVDGVPSVVKGVKFVDLKRQGDPVEFARRYQEQGADELVFLDITASHEGRETMVDVARKVADAVDIPFAVGGGIGSLEAVKQILDAGADKVGINTAAVKNPDFVKEAAAAFGSGRITLAVDARRNKEIVPNVNVYEMEDGSLAWFELVIYGGRKPMGIDAIDWCRKMEQYGAGELLPTSMDRDGTNIGYD
;
A
#
# COMPACT_ATOMS: atom_id res chain seq x y z
N VAL A 1 -12.93 -2.19 -0.07
CA VAL A 1 -11.80 -1.72 0.75
C VAL A 1 -11.35 -0.34 0.26
N PRO A 2 -11.74 0.76 0.91
CA PRO A 2 -11.21 2.09 0.60
C PRO A 2 -9.74 2.21 1.03
N CYS A 3 -8.90 2.80 0.15
CA CYS A 3 -7.52 3.16 0.44
C CYS A 3 -7.41 4.67 0.61
N LEU A 4 -6.83 5.10 1.71
CA LEU A 4 -6.72 6.49 2.13
C LEU A 4 -5.24 6.91 2.17
N ASP A 5 -4.84 7.77 1.24
CA ASP A 5 -3.51 8.38 1.29
C ASP A 5 -3.47 9.39 2.42
N VAL A 6 -2.53 9.22 3.35
CA VAL A 6 -2.32 10.11 4.49
C VAL A 6 -1.01 10.85 4.35
N LYS A 7 -1.03 12.13 4.63
CA LYS A 7 0.14 13.01 4.67
C LYS A 7 0.01 13.98 5.83
N VAL A 8 1.15 14.34 6.44
CA VAL A 8 1.20 15.46 7.38
C VAL A 8 1.16 16.77 6.59
N VAL A 9 0.11 17.56 6.81
CA VAL A 9 -0.07 18.89 6.22
C VAL A 9 -0.16 19.89 7.37
N ASP A 10 0.74 20.84 7.41
CA ASP A 10 0.82 21.85 8.49
C ASP A 10 0.85 21.24 9.89
N GLY A 11 1.59 20.15 10.08
CA GLY A 11 1.71 19.42 11.34
C GLY A 11 0.52 18.54 11.71
N VAL A 12 -0.48 18.40 10.82
CA VAL A 12 -1.70 17.61 11.06
C VAL A 12 -1.81 16.46 10.06
N PRO A 13 -1.98 15.19 10.53
CA PRO A 13 -2.25 14.09 9.63
C PRO A 13 -3.57 14.34 8.88
N SER A 14 -3.53 14.22 7.58
CA SER A 14 -4.68 14.53 6.74
C SER A 14 -4.79 13.53 5.59
N VAL A 15 -6.01 13.09 5.30
CA VAL A 15 -6.30 12.40 4.05
C VAL A 15 -6.08 13.37 2.90
N VAL A 16 -5.36 12.93 1.89
CA VAL A 16 -5.08 13.73 0.70
C VAL A 16 -5.51 12.98 -0.56
N LYS A 17 -5.78 13.72 -1.63
CA LYS A 17 -6.12 13.15 -2.93
C LYS A 17 -5.43 13.93 -4.05
N GLY A 18 -4.87 13.20 -5.01
CA GLY A 18 -4.29 13.77 -6.22
C GLY A 18 -4.05 12.68 -7.26
N VAL A 19 -4.00 13.05 -8.53
CA VAL A 19 -3.68 12.11 -9.62
C VAL A 19 -2.17 11.89 -9.63
N LYS A 20 -1.72 10.63 -9.69
CA LYS A 20 -0.28 10.25 -9.73
C LYS A 20 0.55 10.89 -8.60
N PHE A 21 -0.04 11.04 -7.42
CA PHE A 21 0.61 11.66 -6.24
C PHE A 21 1.13 13.10 -6.47
N VAL A 22 0.54 13.83 -7.43
CA VAL A 22 0.88 15.22 -7.74
C VAL A 22 -0.29 16.12 -7.35
N ASP A 23 0.02 17.39 -6.96
CA ASP A 23 -0.97 18.40 -6.56
C ASP A 23 -1.97 17.91 -5.50
N LEU A 24 -1.44 17.25 -4.47
CA LEU A 24 -2.24 16.65 -3.41
C LEU A 24 -3.07 17.71 -2.66
N LYS A 25 -4.39 17.53 -2.69
CA LYS A 25 -5.33 18.38 -1.97
C LYS A 25 -5.76 17.71 -0.67
N ARG A 26 -5.70 18.46 0.42
CA ARG A 26 -6.23 18.02 1.72
C ARG A 26 -7.73 17.75 1.61
N GLN A 27 -8.16 16.61 2.13
CA GLN A 27 -9.57 16.19 2.15
C GLN A 27 -10.17 16.26 3.56
N GLY A 28 -9.40 15.91 4.60
CA GLY A 28 -9.88 15.96 5.98
C GLY A 28 -9.12 15.06 6.94
N ASP A 29 -9.71 14.83 8.09
CA ASP A 29 -9.16 14.00 9.16
C ASP A 29 -9.29 12.50 8.85
N PRO A 30 -8.23 11.68 9.01
CA PRO A 30 -8.28 10.23 8.74
C PRO A 30 -9.34 9.48 9.58
N VAL A 31 -9.57 9.90 10.83
CA VAL A 31 -10.55 9.26 11.72
C VAL A 31 -11.98 9.55 11.29
N GLU A 32 -12.26 10.77 10.87
CA GLU A 32 -13.58 11.13 10.30
C GLU A 32 -13.87 10.34 9.04
N PHE A 33 -12.87 10.17 8.17
CA PHE A 33 -13.00 9.34 6.97
C PHE A 33 -13.22 7.87 7.32
N ALA A 34 -12.53 7.33 8.33
CA ALA A 34 -12.73 5.97 8.80
C ALA A 34 -14.18 5.71 9.21
N ARG A 35 -14.73 6.57 10.09
CA ARG A 35 -16.14 6.48 10.54
C ARG A 35 -17.11 6.56 9.36
N ARG A 36 -16.90 7.52 8.49
CA ARG A 36 -17.77 7.72 7.31
C ARG A 36 -17.77 6.50 6.40
N TYR A 37 -16.63 5.89 6.12
CA TYR A 37 -16.58 4.70 5.27
C TYR A 37 -17.19 3.49 5.96
N GLN A 38 -16.99 3.30 7.25
CA GLN A 38 -17.68 2.26 8.01
C GLN A 38 -19.20 2.44 7.96
N GLU A 39 -19.73 3.66 8.17
CA GLU A 39 -21.16 3.98 8.05
C GLU A 39 -21.71 3.72 6.64
N GLN A 40 -20.87 3.85 5.61
CA GLN A 40 -21.20 3.55 4.21
C GLN A 40 -21.07 2.05 3.86
N GLY A 41 -20.73 1.19 4.82
CA GLY A 41 -20.65 -0.26 4.64
C GLY A 41 -19.31 -0.76 4.08
N ALA A 42 -18.20 -0.07 4.33
CA ALA A 42 -16.88 -0.61 4.03
C ALA A 42 -16.60 -1.83 4.93
N ASP A 43 -16.02 -2.89 4.34
CA ASP A 43 -15.65 -4.10 5.06
C ASP A 43 -14.26 -3.98 5.72
N GLU A 44 -13.38 -3.19 5.16
CA GLU A 44 -12.01 -2.96 5.61
C GLU A 44 -11.51 -1.60 5.11
N LEU A 45 -10.51 -1.03 5.80
CA LEU A 45 -9.86 0.22 5.40
C LEU A 45 -8.34 0.03 5.23
N VAL A 46 -7.73 0.83 4.37
CA VAL A 46 -6.27 0.92 4.25
C VAL A 46 -5.84 2.38 4.38
N PHE A 47 -4.86 2.64 5.23
CA PHE A 47 -4.20 3.95 5.36
C PHE A 47 -2.76 3.86 4.85
N LEU A 48 -2.40 4.69 3.90
CA LEU A 48 -1.08 4.71 3.29
C LEU A 48 -0.36 6.01 3.60
N ASP A 49 0.72 5.96 4.40
CA ASP A 49 1.63 7.10 4.55
C ASP A 49 2.42 7.28 3.25
N ILE A 50 2.12 8.33 2.53
CA ILE A 50 2.79 8.68 1.27
C ILE A 50 4.02 9.59 1.47
N THR A 51 4.33 9.99 2.71
CA THR A 51 5.53 10.79 3.03
C THR A 51 6.76 9.96 3.32
N ALA A 52 6.58 8.74 3.86
CA ALA A 52 7.63 7.78 4.19
C ALA A 52 8.82 8.36 4.98
N SER A 53 8.58 9.38 5.83
CA SER A 53 9.56 9.99 6.73
C SER A 53 9.51 9.37 8.13
N HIS A 54 10.54 9.63 8.96
CA HIS A 54 10.53 9.19 10.36
C HIS A 54 9.38 9.86 11.16
N GLU A 55 9.14 11.15 10.92
CA GLU A 55 8.03 11.89 11.52
C GLU A 55 6.66 11.36 11.06
N GLY A 56 6.55 10.95 9.80
CA GLY A 56 5.36 10.29 9.25
C GLY A 56 5.02 9.00 9.96
N ARG A 57 6.02 8.22 10.37
CA ARG A 57 5.81 6.95 11.07
C ARG A 57 5.20 7.15 12.47
N GLU A 58 5.73 8.05 13.29
CA GLU A 58 5.16 8.36 14.60
C GLU A 58 3.72 8.87 14.45
N THR A 59 3.48 9.71 13.44
CA THR A 59 2.15 10.19 13.08
C THR A 59 1.20 9.05 12.72
N MET A 60 1.67 8.05 11.95
CA MET A 60 0.82 6.91 11.56
C MET A 60 0.50 5.97 12.73
N VAL A 61 1.39 5.83 13.71
CA VAL A 61 1.08 5.11 14.97
C VAL A 61 -0.04 5.82 15.73
N ASP A 62 -0.02 7.13 15.81
CA ASP A 62 -1.08 7.92 16.47
C ASP A 62 -2.40 7.88 15.68
N VAL A 63 -2.34 7.93 14.36
CA VAL A 63 -3.52 7.74 13.49
C VAL A 63 -4.11 6.35 13.70
N ALA A 64 -3.28 5.29 13.69
CA ALA A 64 -3.74 3.91 13.90
C ALA A 64 -4.48 3.77 15.25
N ARG A 65 -3.93 4.33 16.34
CA ARG A 65 -4.57 4.29 17.66
C ARG A 65 -5.93 4.97 17.66
N LYS A 66 -6.02 6.17 17.08
CA LYS A 66 -7.28 6.92 17.02
C LYS A 66 -8.32 6.26 16.13
N VAL A 67 -7.89 5.61 15.03
CA VAL A 67 -8.77 4.85 14.15
C VAL A 67 -9.29 3.60 14.86
N ALA A 68 -8.42 2.85 15.56
CA ALA A 68 -8.81 1.68 16.34
C ALA A 68 -9.87 2.00 17.43
N ASP A 69 -9.77 3.19 18.03
CA ASP A 69 -10.78 3.65 19.00
C ASP A 69 -12.09 4.12 18.34
N ALA A 70 -12.12 4.29 17.02
CA ALA A 70 -13.20 4.98 16.32
C ALA A 70 -14.05 4.09 15.42
N VAL A 71 -13.54 2.92 14.99
CA VAL A 71 -14.22 2.00 14.06
C VAL A 71 -14.07 0.55 14.54
N ASP A 72 -15.02 -0.30 14.14
CA ASP A 72 -15.07 -1.73 14.49
C ASP A 72 -14.62 -2.62 13.32
N ILE A 73 -14.48 -2.07 12.12
CA ILE A 73 -14.02 -2.80 10.94
C ILE A 73 -12.49 -2.88 10.91
N PRO A 74 -11.91 -3.98 10.39
CA PRO A 74 -10.47 -4.13 10.31
C PRO A 74 -9.83 -3.07 9.41
N PHE A 75 -8.58 -2.72 9.72
CA PHE A 75 -7.83 -1.80 8.90
C PHE A 75 -6.33 -2.15 8.83
N ALA A 76 -5.75 -1.81 7.69
CA ALA A 76 -4.32 -1.91 7.43
C ALA A 76 -3.65 -0.53 7.44
N VAL A 77 -2.38 -0.49 7.85
CA VAL A 77 -1.54 0.71 7.76
C VAL A 77 -0.29 0.37 6.96
N GLY A 78 -0.01 1.17 5.93
CA GLY A 78 1.17 1.04 5.08
C GLY A 78 1.93 2.37 4.95
N GLY A 79 3.09 2.27 4.30
CA GLY A 79 3.99 3.41 4.08
C GLY A 79 5.18 3.44 5.06
N GLY A 80 6.39 3.43 4.51
CA GLY A 80 7.63 3.56 5.28
C GLY A 80 7.98 2.41 6.25
N ILE A 81 7.21 1.32 6.27
CA ILE A 81 7.43 0.17 7.17
C ILE A 81 8.57 -0.69 6.64
N GLY A 82 9.69 -0.74 7.37
CA GLY A 82 10.91 -1.43 6.93
C GLY A 82 11.67 -2.15 8.05
N SER A 83 11.05 -2.38 9.21
CA SER A 83 11.62 -3.17 10.30
C SER A 83 10.54 -3.87 11.10
N LEU A 84 10.87 -4.98 11.77
CA LEU A 84 9.96 -5.71 12.64
C LEU A 84 9.44 -4.83 13.79
N GLU A 85 10.28 -3.92 14.29
CA GLU A 85 9.87 -2.96 15.32
C GLU A 85 8.77 -2.02 14.81
N ALA A 86 8.91 -1.49 13.59
CA ALA A 86 7.88 -0.65 12.97
C ALA A 86 6.57 -1.43 12.75
N VAL A 87 6.65 -2.69 12.30
CA VAL A 87 5.48 -3.58 12.21
C VAL A 87 4.79 -3.71 13.56
N LYS A 88 5.58 -4.03 14.61
CA LYS A 88 5.06 -4.20 15.97
C LYS A 88 4.36 -2.93 16.47
N GLN A 89 4.97 -1.75 16.30
CA GLN A 89 4.41 -0.47 16.76
C GLN A 89 3.03 -0.19 16.13
N ILE A 90 2.87 -0.45 14.85
CA ILE A 90 1.58 -0.25 14.15
C ILE A 90 0.53 -1.27 14.60
N LEU A 91 0.90 -2.54 14.77
CA LEU A 91 -0.03 -3.57 15.27
C LEU A 91 -0.41 -3.32 16.73
N ASP A 92 0.54 -2.93 17.59
CA ASP A 92 0.27 -2.58 18.99
C ASP A 92 -0.60 -1.31 19.11
N ALA A 93 -0.59 -0.44 18.11
CA ALA A 93 -1.47 0.72 18.05
C ALA A 93 -2.91 0.38 17.64
N GLY A 94 -3.19 -0.87 17.27
CA GLY A 94 -4.52 -1.38 17.00
C GLY A 94 -4.82 -1.66 15.52
N ALA A 95 -3.85 -1.48 14.61
CA ALA A 95 -4.05 -1.92 13.24
C ALA A 95 -4.09 -3.46 13.15
N ASP A 96 -4.95 -3.99 12.30
CA ASP A 96 -5.06 -5.44 12.07
C ASP A 96 -3.96 -5.96 11.16
N LYS A 97 -3.55 -5.15 10.20
CA LYS A 97 -2.56 -5.51 9.17
C LYS A 97 -1.56 -4.37 8.92
N VAL A 98 -0.42 -4.73 8.36
CA VAL A 98 0.60 -3.77 7.90
C VAL A 98 0.87 -3.96 6.41
N GLY A 99 0.96 -2.85 5.68
CA GLY A 99 1.30 -2.80 4.27
C GLY A 99 2.81 -2.60 4.04
N ILE A 100 3.47 -3.56 3.39
CA ILE A 100 4.90 -3.52 3.06
C ILE A 100 5.06 -3.42 1.55
N ASN A 101 5.87 -2.47 1.05
CA ASN A 101 6.17 -2.29 -0.36
C ASN A 101 7.70 -2.20 -0.58
N THR A 102 8.26 -1.00 -0.64
CA THR A 102 9.67 -0.73 -0.97
C THR A 102 10.66 -1.54 -0.09
N ALA A 103 10.34 -1.79 1.17
CA ALA A 103 11.17 -2.58 2.06
C ALA A 103 11.29 -4.04 1.61
N ALA A 104 10.19 -4.65 1.16
CA ALA A 104 10.18 -5.99 0.59
C ALA A 104 11.03 -6.08 -0.68
N VAL A 105 10.96 -5.07 -1.55
CA VAL A 105 11.76 -5.04 -2.78
C VAL A 105 13.26 -4.95 -2.48
N LYS A 106 13.65 -4.19 -1.45
CA LYS A 106 15.05 -4.07 -1.00
C LYS A 106 15.57 -5.31 -0.27
N ASN A 107 14.71 -5.92 0.53
CA ASN A 107 15.00 -7.13 1.29
C ASN A 107 13.77 -8.04 1.32
N PRO A 108 13.63 -8.96 0.36
CA PRO A 108 12.48 -9.88 0.30
C PRO A 108 12.31 -10.76 1.54
N ASP A 109 13.40 -11.15 2.19
CA ASP A 109 13.36 -11.98 3.40
C ASP A 109 12.66 -11.27 4.58
N PHE A 110 12.60 -9.94 4.56
CA PHE A 110 11.83 -9.15 5.53
C PHE A 110 10.35 -9.58 5.60
N VAL A 111 9.75 -9.97 4.46
CA VAL A 111 8.36 -10.47 4.44
C VAL A 111 8.25 -11.79 5.20
N LYS A 112 9.23 -12.71 5.04
CA LYS A 112 9.28 -13.98 5.79
C LYS A 112 9.41 -13.74 7.28
N GLU A 113 10.34 -12.85 7.66
CA GLU A 113 10.58 -12.49 9.06
C GLU A 113 9.33 -11.89 9.70
N ALA A 114 8.67 -10.96 9.01
CA ALA A 114 7.44 -10.34 9.48
C ALA A 114 6.28 -11.36 9.58
N ALA A 115 6.10 -12.21 8.56
CA ALA A 115 5.08 -13.25 8.58
C ALA A 115 5.32 -14.30 9.69
N ALA A 116 6.58 -14.68 9.94
CA ALA A 116 6.94 -15.58 11.02
C ALA A 116 6.71 -14.98 12.41
N ALA A 117 6.98 -13.66 12.57
CA ALA A 117 6.86 -12.98 13.85
C ALA A 117 5.40 -12.61 14.21
N PHE A 118 4.60 -12.23 13.24
CA PHE A 118 3.27 -11.63 13.46
C PHE A 118 2.12 -12.44 12.86
N GLY A 119 2.40 -13.42 12.01
CA GLY A 119 1.43 -14.20 11.25
C GLY A 119 1.16 -13.62 9.86
N SER A 120 1.03 -14.50 8.87
CA SER A 120 0.78 -14.13 7.46
C SER A 120 -0.44 -13.24 7.28
N GLY A 121 -1.54 -13.51 7.98
CA GLY A 121 -2.78 -12.73 7.89
C GLY A 121 -2.65 -11.26 8.31
N ARG A 122 -1.51 -10.87 8.92
CA ARG A 122 -1.21 -9.49 9.30
C ARG A 122 -0.28 -8.77 8.31
N ILE A 123 0.17 -9.45 7.26
CA ILE A 123 1.12 -8.90 6.30
C ILE A 123 0.43 -8.73 4.94
N THR A 124 0.19 -7.50 4.57
CA THR A 124 -0.29 -7.09 3.24
C THR A 124 0.91 -6.65 2.42
N LEU A 125 1.09 -7.23 1.24
CA LEU A 125 2.09 -6.74 0.28
C LEU A 125 1.44 -5.70 -0.62
N ALA A 126 1.87 -4.45 -0.51
CA ALA A 126 1.51 -3.41 -1.46
C ALA A 126 2.44 -3.48 -2.69
N VAL A 127 1.84 -3.49 -3.88
CA VAL A 127 2.54 -3.70 -5.15
C VAL A 127 2.15 -2.61 -6.13
N ASP A 128 3.03 -1.65 -6.36
CA ASP A 128 2.83 -0.66 -7.41
C ASP A 128 3.35 -1.26 -8.72
N ALA A 129 2.51 -1.32 -9.75
CA ALA A 129 2.87 -1.85 -11.04
C ALA A 129 2.48 -0.89 -12.17
N ARG A 130 3.26 -0.87 -13.23
CA ARG A 130 2.97 -0.12 -14.44
C ARG A 130 3.05 -1.00 -15.67
N ARG A 131 2.31 -0.67 -16.70
CA ARG A 131 2.42 -1.31 -18.01
C ARG A 131 3.76 -0.92 -18.65
N ASN A 132 4.53 -1.92 -19.07
CA ASN A 132 5.76 -1.71 -19.85
C ASN A 132 5.62 -2.41 -21.20
N LYS A 133 5.68 -1.63 -22.29
CA LYS A 133 5.57 -2.12 -23.68
C LYS A 133 6.91 -2.60 -24.25
N GLU A 134 8.02 -2.32 -23.57
CA GLU A 134 9.34 -2.85 -23.91
C GLU A 134 9.46 -4.27 -23.35
N ILE A 135 9.25 -5.25 -24.23
CA ILE A 135 9.26 -6.66 -23.82
C ILE A 135 10.70 -7.12 -23.63
N VAL A 136 10.99 -7.63 -22.45
CA VAL A 136 12.29 -8.20 -22.07
C VAL A 136 12.16 -9.71 -21.82
N PRO A 137 13.27 -10.47 -21.79
CA PRO A 137 13.21 -11.91 -21.46
C PRO A 137 12.64 -12.17 -20.05
N ASN A 138 11.94 -13.29 -19.91
CA ASN A 138 11.42 -13.82 -18.65
C ASN A 138 10.38 -12.90 -17.94
N VAL A 139 9.51 -12.25 -18.69
CA VAL A 139 8.35 -11.55 -18.16
C VAL A 139 7.04 -12.17 -18.68
N ASN A 140 5.97 -12.02 -17.89
CA ASN A 140 4.62 -12.45 -18.31
C ASN A 140 4.01 -11.38 -19.23
N VAL A 141 3.86 -11.69 -20.51
CA VAL A 141 3.34 -10.76 -21.52
C VAL A 141 1.84 -10.95 -21.67
N TYR A 142 1.12 -9.86 -21.69
CA TYR A 142 -0.33 -9.80 -21.85
C TYR A 142 -0.72 -8.91 -23.02
N GLU A 143 -1.81 -9.25 -23.70
CA GLU A 143 -2.46 -8.39 -24.69
C GLU A 143 -3.36 -7.39 -23.95
N MET A 144 -3.13 -6.10 -24.19
CA MET A 144 -3.90 -5.01 -23.62
C MET A 144 -5.18 -4.76 -24.43
N GLU A 145 -6.10 -3.96 -23.89
CA GLU A 145 -7.38 -3.60 -24.50
C GLU A 145 -7.24 -2.94 -25.89
N ASP A 146 -6.12 -2.27 -26.14
CA ASP A 146 -5.78 -1.62 -27.41
C ASP A 146 -5.07 -2.57 -28.41
N GLY A 147 -4.96 -3.87 -28.09
CA GLY A 147 -4.25 -4.87 -28.85
C GLY A 147 -2.72 -4.79 -28.75
N SER A 148 -2.17 -3.87 -27.96
CA SER A 148 -0.72 -3.82 -27.72
C SER A 148 -0.30 -4.90 -26.72
N LEU A 149 0.95 -5.36 -26.82
CA LEU A 149 1.54 -6.26 -25.85
C LEU A 149 2.26 -5.44 -24.76
N ALA A 150 2.07 -5.83 -23.51
CA ALA A 150 2.78 -5.27 -22.37
C ALA A 150 2.97 -6.31 -21.27
N TRP A 151 3.83 -5.99 -20.32
CA TRP A 151 3.97 -6.70 -19.05
C TRP A 151 3.82 -5.70 -17.90
N PHE A 152 3.56 -6.19 -16.68
CA PHE A 152 3.43 -5.34 -15.51
C PHE A 152 4.76 -5.25 -14.77
N GLU A 153 5.41 -4.10 -14.88
CA GLU A 153 6.69 -3.84 -14.23
C GLU A 153 6.49 -3.30 -12.82
N LEU A 154 7.12 -3.96 -11.84
CA LEU A 154 7.15 -3.49 -10.46
C LEU A 154 7.86 -2.13 -10.37
N VAL A 155 7.23 -1.19 -9.67
CA VAL A 155 7.81 0.12 -9.37
C VAL A 155 7.78 0.40 -7.87
N ILE A 156 8.68 1.26 -7.40
CA ILE A 156 8.77 1.64 -5.98
C ILE A 156 8.81 3.16 -5.83
N TYR A 157 8.75 3.62 -4.58
CA TYR A 157 8.71 5.05 -4.23
C TYR A 157 7.53 5.79 -4.87
N GLY A 158 6.32 5.20 -4.83
CA GLY A 158 5.12 5.78 -5.43
C GLY A 158 5.24 5.89 -6.95
N GLY A 159 5.67 4.82 -7.60
CA GLY A 159 5.76 4.73 -9.06
C GLY A 159 6.96 5.41 -9.72
N ARG A 160 7.86 6.00 -8.93
CA ARG A 160 8.98 6.82 -9.45
C ARG A 160 10.18 6.02 -9.94
N LYS A 161 10.37 4.79 -9.44
CA LYS A 161 11.53 3.97 -9.80
C LYS A 161 11.10 2.60 -10.29
N PRO A 162 11.27 2.31 -11.60
CA PRO A 162 11.09 0.97 -12.16
C PRO A 162 12.18 0.04 -11.67
N MET A 163 11.84 -1.25 -11.52
CA MET A 163 12.73 -2.24 -10.94
C MET A 163 13.17 -3.33 -11.92
N GLY A 164 12.59 -3.40 -13.13
CA GLY A 164 12.86 -4.49 -14.08
C GLY A 164 12.37 -5.85 -13.58
N ILE A 165 11.43 -5.88 -12.65
CA ILE A 165 10.87 -7.08 -12.03
C ILE A 165 9.43 -7.22 -12.50
N ASP A 166 9.05 -8.43 -12.95
CA ASP A 166 7.67 -8.76 -13.25
C ASP A 166 6.82 -8.76 -11.98
N ALA A 167 5.79 -7.92 -11.95
CA ALA A 167 4.95 -7.73 -10.76
C ALA A 167 4.14 -9.00 -10.43
N ILE A 168 3.77 -9.81 -11.42
CA ILE A 168 3.02 -11.05 -11.20
C ILE A 168 3.91 -12.11 -10.55
N ASP A 169 5.13 -12.28 -11.06
CA ASP A 169 6.10 -13.21 -10.45
C ASP A 169 6.55 -12.72 -9.07
N TRP A 170 6.63 -11.39 -8.89
CA TRP A 170 6.87 -10.79 -7.59
C TRP A 170 5.77 -11.14 -6.59
N CYS A 171 4.50 -11.00 -6.96
CA CYS A 171 3.36 -11.38 -6.11
C CYS A 171 3.43 -12.86 -5.71
N ARG A 172 3.64 -13.77 -6.68
CA ARG A 172 3.79 -15.22 -6.42
C ARG A 172 4.91 -15.52 -5.45
N LYS A 173 6.05 -14.85 -5.62
CA LYS A 173 7.20 -15.00 -4.70
C LYS A 173 6.86 -14.52 -3.29
N MET A 174 6.21 -13.40 -3.16
CA MET A 174 5.89 -12.84 -1.84
C MET A 174 4.80 -13.62 -1.12
N GLU A 175 3.84 -14.21 -1.84
CA GLU A 175 2.90 -15.18 -1.28
C GLU A 175 3.66 -16.37 -0.65
N GLN A 176 4.61 -16.96 -1.38
CA GLN A 176 5.48 -18.03 -0.86
C GLN A 176 6.32 -17.58 0.36
N TYR A 177 6.63 -16.30 0.46
CA TYR A 177 7.35 -15.70 1.58
C TYR A 177 6.45 -15.38 2.77
N GLY A 178 5.13 -15.57 2.64
CA GLY A 178 4.19 -15.48 3.73
C GLY A 178 3.38 -14.17 3.75
N ALA A 179 3.35 -13.39 2.67
CA ALA A 179 2.36 -12.32 2.54
C ALA A 179 0.95 -12.96 2.50
N GLY A 180 0.09 -12.56 3.41
CA GLY A 180 -1.27 -13.10 3.51
C GLY A 180 -2.27 -12.37 2.62
N GLU A 181 -1.91 -11.18 2.16
CA GLU A 181 -2.75 -10.35 1.30
C GLU A 181 -1.90 -9.57 0.29
N LEU A 182 -2.46 -9.34 -0.88
CA LEU A 182 -1.86 -8.50 -1.92
C LEU A 182 -2.73 -7.26 -2.14
N LEU A 183 -2.10 -6.09 -2.20
CA LEU A 183 -2.73 -4.80 -2.50
C LEU A 183 -2.07 -4.20 -3.75
N PRO A 184 -2.47 -4.62 -4.97
CA PRO A 184 -1.90 -4.10 -6.19
C PRO A 184 -2.46 -2.72 -6.54
N THR A 185 -1.58 -1.81 -6.97
CA THR A 185 -1.92 -0.50 -7.53
C THR A 185 -1.43 -0.43 -8.97
N SER A 186 -2.35 -0.26 -9.93
CA SER A 186 -1.97 0.07 -11.29
C SER A 186 -1.64 1.56 -11.41
N MET A 187 -0.38 1.88 -11.68
CA MET A 187 0.06 3.26 -11.89
C MET A 187 -0.53 3.89 -13.17
N ASP A 188 -1.08 3.07 -14.07
CA ASP A 188 -1.71 3.52 -15.30
C ASP A 188 -3.20 3.84 -15.10
N ARG A 189 -3.84 3.18 -14.13
CA ARG A 189 -5.28 3.28 -13.88
C ARG A 189 -5.63 4.07 -12.62
N ASP A 190 -4.75 4.14 -11.64
CA ASP A 190 -5.01 4.83 -10.38
C ASP A 190 -5.38 6.30 -10.60
N GLY A 191 -6.47 6.75 -9.97
CA GLY A 191 -7.01 8.10 -10.07
C GLY A 191 -7.68 8.46 -11.41
N THR A 192 -7.75 7.53 -12.39
CA THR A 192 -8.30 7.79 -13.72
C THR A 192 -9.81 7.59 -13.82
N ASN A 193 -10.43 6.89 -12.87
CA ASN A 193 -11.86 6.51 -12.86
C ASN A 193 -12.30 5.61 -14.05
N ILE A 194 -11.36 4.89 -14.69
CA ILE A 194 -11.66 3.98 -15.80
C ILE A 194 -11.71 2.50 -15.38
N GLY A 195 -11.73 2.23 -14.08
CA GLY A 195 -11.78 0.88 -13.52
C GLY A 195 -10.41 0.24 -13.30
N TYR A 196 -10.43 -1.05 -12.96
CA TYR A 196 -9.21 -1.82 -12.71
C TYR A 196 -8.42 -2.11 -13.99
N ASP A 197 -7.17 -2.49 -13.83
CA ASP A 197 -6.28 -2.89 -14.92
C ASP A 197 -6.38 -4.39 -15.20
#